data_feff2c69073362c9cd156c47fda21840
#
_entry.id   feff2c69073362c9cd156c47fda21840
#
_cell.length_a   1.000
_cell.length_b   1.000
_cell.length_c   1.000
_cell.angle_alpha   90.00
_cell.angle_beta   90.00
_cell.angle_gamma   90.00
#
_symmetry.space_group_name_H-M   'P 1'
#
loop_
_entity.id
_entity.type
_entity.pdbx_description
1 polymer ?
#
loop_
_entity_poly.entity_id
_entity_poly.type
_entity_poly.pdbx_seq_one_letter_code
_entity_poly.pdbx_strand_id
1 'polypeptide(L)'
;TLGQREDGVTLDFIRKQINNAFKHIPPEKAIKSVIAYEPIWAIGTGKVATTEQAQEVCCAIRGFIRDIYGSLVADQIRILYGGSVSAANASALFVQPDIDGGLVGGASLKPEFAQIVNYLKEE
;
A
#
# COMPACT_ATOMS: atom_id res chain seq x y z
N THR A 1 7.14 -8.13 22.02
CA THR A 1 5.74 -7.84 22.32
C THR A 1 4.78 -8.57 21.40
N LEU A 2 3.52 -8.66 21.77
CA LEU A 2 2.49 -9.29 20.94
C LEU A 2 2.36 -8.56 19.59
N GLY A 3 2.34 -7.24 19.60
CA GLY A 3 2.24 -6.45 18.38
C GLY A 3 3.38 -6.69 17.41
N GLN A 4 4.61 -6.79 17.89
CA GLN A 4 5.78 -7.11 17.06
C GLN A 4 5.68 -8.49 16.45
N ARG A 5 5.14 -9.45 17.20
CA ARG A 5 4.95 -10.82 16.74
C ARG A 5 3.88 -10.89 15.66
N GLU A 6 2.77 -10.18 15.84
CA GLU A 6 1.70 -10.10 14.85
C GLU A 6 2.18 -9.43 13.56
N ASP A 7 2.96 -8.34 13.68
CA ASP A 7 3.53 -7.64 12.53
C ASP A 7 4.47 -8.55 11.73
N GLY A 8 5.31 -9.33 12.42
CA GLY A 8 6.22 -10.28 11.77
C GLY A 8 5.47 -11.36 10.99
N VAL A 9 4.39 -11.91 11.57
CA VAL A 9 3.54 -12.90 10.89
C VAL A 9 2.85 -12.29 9.68
N THR A 10 2.36 -11.05 9.80
CA THR A 10 1.71 -10.33 8.70
C THR A 10 2.67 -10.11 7.54
N LEU A 11 3.90 -9.67 7.81
CA LEU A 11 4.91 -9.46 6.77
C LEU A 11 5.31 -10.75 6.09
N ASP A 12 5.47 -11.85 6.82
CA ASP A 12 5.76 -13.16 6.24
C ASP A 12 4.64 -13.63 5.32
N PHE A 13 3.39 -13.43 5.72
CA PHE A 13 2.23 -13.78 4.92
C PHE A 13 2.20 -12.97 3.63
N ILE A 14 2.41 -11.67 3.71
CA ILE A 14 2.45 -10.77 2.54
C ILE A 14 3.58 -11.18 1.60
N ARG A 15 4.76 -11.49 2.14
CA ARG A 15 5.88 -11.94 1.32
C ARG A 15 5.53 -13.18 0.50
N LYS A 16 4.86 -14.16 1.12
CA LYS A 16 4.41 -15.37 0.43
C LYS A 16 3.41 -15.05 -0.67
N GLN A 17 2.47 -14.14 -0.40
CA GLN A 17 1.50 -13.70 -1.41
C GLN A 17 2.19 -13.04 -2.60
N ILE A 18 3.15 -12.16 -2.36
CA ILE A 18 3.93 -11.49 -3.41
C ILE A 18 4.71 -12.51 -4.23
N ASN A 19 5.42 -13.43 -3.57
CA ASN A 19 6.19 -14.45 -4.26
C ASN A 19 5.30 -15.34 -5.15
N ASN A 20 4.12 -15.71 -4.67
CA ASN A 20 3.19 -16.52 -5.44
C ASN A 20 2.57 -15.75 -6.62
N ALA A 21 2.19 -14.49 -6.39
CA ALA A 21 1.56 -13.66 -7.41
C ALA A 21 2.51 -13.39 -8.60
N PHE A 22 3.80 -13.22 -8.32
CA PHE A 22 4.79 -12.88 -9.34
C PHE A 22 5.63 -14.07 -9.81
N LYS A 23 5.33 -15.28 -9.36
CA LYS A 23 6.17 -16.47 -9.58
C LYS A 23 6.58 -16.72 -11.04
N HIS A 24 5.69 -16.43 -11.99
CA HIS A 24 5.94 -16.65 -13.42
C HIS A 24 5.83 -15.36 -14.23
N ILE A 25 5.94 -14.21 -13.58
CA ILE A 25 5.82 -12.91 -14.24
C ILE A 25 7.21 -12.36 -14.53
N PRO A 26 7.55 -12.12 -15.82
CA PRO A 26 8.86 -11.57 -16.15
C PRO A 26 8.97 -10.10 -15.75
N PRO A 27 10.21 -9.57 -15.58
CA PRO A 27 10.43 -8.19 -15.14
C PRO A 27 9.71 -7.13 -15.98
N GLU A 28 9.69 -7.28 -17.28
CA GLU A 28 9.04 -6.32 -18.20
C GLU A 28 7.52 -6.25 -18.01
N LYS A 29 6.90 -7.29 -17.48
CA LYS A 29 5.48 -7.30 -17.13
C LYS A 29 5.26 -6.87 -15.68
N ALA A 30 6.15 -7.27 -14.79
CA ALA A 30 6.07 -6.91 -13.38
C ALA A 30 6.10 -5.38 -13.20
N ILE A 31 6.93 -4.69 -13.95
CA ILE A 31 7.11 -3.24 -13.86
C ILE A 31 5.81 -2.48 -14.20
N LYS A 32 4.90 -3.09 -14.95
CA LYS A 32 3.60 -2.52 -15.31
C LYS A 32 2.49 -2.91 -14.34
N SER A 33 2.78 -3.77 -13.38
CA SER A 33 1.80 -4.23 -12.41
C SER A 33 1.57 -3.18 -11.33
N VAL A 34 0.40 -3.26 -10.70
CA VAL A 34 0.04 -2.41 -9.57
C VAL A 34 -0.30 -3.33 -8.41
N ILE A 35 0.27 -3.05 -7.24
CA ILE A 35 0.00 -3.80 -6.02
C ILE A 35 -0.88 -2.94 -5.13
N ALA A 36 -2.02 -3.49 -4.69
CA ALA A 36 -2.88 -2.83 -3.72
C ALA A 36 -2.79 -3.60 -2.40
N TYR A 37 -2.41 -2.90 -1.35
CA TYR A 37 -2.40 -3.47 0.00
C TYR A 37 -3.65 -3.06 0.76
N GLU A 38 -4.44 -4.05 1.15
CA GLU A 38 -5.62 -3.86 2.00
C GLU A 38 -5.37 -4.51 3.35
N PRO A 39 -5.29 -3.70 4.44
CA PRO A 39 -5.12 -4.29 5.77
C PRO A 39 -6.42 -4.94 6.21
N ILE A 40 -6.51 -6.26 6.09
CA ILE A 40 -7.72 -7.03 6.39
C ILE A 40 -8.22 -6.78 7.81
N TRP A 41 -7.30 -6.63 8.76
CA TRP A 41 -7.63 -6.36 10.15
C TRP A 41 -8.31 -5.01 10.37
N ALA A 42 -8.19 -4.08 9.42
CA ALA A 42 -8.81 -2.77 9.50
C ALA A 42 -10.18 -2.73 8.82
N ILE A 43 -10.50 -3.72 7.96
CA ILE A 43 -11.76 -3.74 7.22
C ILE A 43 -12.91 -4.10 8.15
N GLY A 44 -13.91 -3.21 8.22
CA GLY A 44 -15.12 -3.45 8.99
C GLY A 44 -14.97 -3.39 10.50
N THR A 45 -13.78 -3.05 11.03
CA THR A 45 -13.52 -2.99 12.46
C THR A 45 -13.56 -1.58 13.04
N GLY A 46 -13.64 -0.56 12.19
CA GLY A 46 -13.49 0.84 12.61
C GLY A 46 -12.06 1.22 12.94
N LYS A 47 -11.12 0.28 12.91
CA LYS A 47 -9.70 0.56 13.11
C LYS A 47 -9.08 1.02 11.79
N VAL A 48 -8.24 2.05 11.88
CA VAL A 48 -7.53 2.60 10.72
C VAL A 48 -6.03 2.43 10.97
N ALA A 49 -5.32 1.95 9.96
CA ALA A 49 -3.86 1.90 10.04
C ALA A 49 -3.32 3.33 10.17
N THR A 50 -2.31 3.51 11.00
CA THR A 50 -1.60 4.80 11.03
C THR A 50 -0.83 4.98 9.73
N THR A 51 -0.50 6.24 9.41
CA THR A 51 0.33 6.54 8.23
C THR A 51 1.65 5.79 8.30
N GLU A 52 2.25 5.69 9.47
CA GLU A 52 3.51 5.00 9.71
C GLU A 52 3.36 3.49 9.46
N GLN A 53 2.27 2.88 9.93
CA GLN A 53 1.98 1.46 9.69
C GLN A 53 1.77 1.17 8.21
N ALA A 54 1.03 2.03 7.52
CA ALA A 54 0.80 1.89 6.09
C ALA A 54 2.11 2.00 5.31
N GLN A 55 2.94 2.99 5.64
CA GLN A 55 4.26 3.18 5.03
C GLN A 55 5.17 1.97 5.30
N GLU A 56 5.20 1.47 6.51
CA GLU A 56 6.04 0.33 6.88
C GLU A 56 5.73 -0.90 6.03
N VAL A 57 4.44 -1.22 5.87
CA VAL A 57 4.04 -2.38 5.07
C VAL A 57 4.31 -2.15 3.58
N CYS A 58 4.01 -0.98 3.05
CA CYS A 58 4.28 -0.68 1.65
C CYS A 58 5.79 -0.69 1.35
N CYS A 59 6.60 -0.20 2.28
CA CYS A 59 8.06 -0.31 2.19
C CYS A 59 8.52 -1.77 2.13
N ALA A 60 7.96 -2.62 3.00
CA ALA A 60 8.28 -4.04 3.01
C ALA A 60 7.88 -4.72 1.70
N ILE A 61 6.71 -4.41 1.15
CA ILE A 61 6.25 -4.93 -0.14
C ILE A 61 7.25 -4.56 -1.25
N ARG A 62 7.68 -3.30 -1.30
CA ARG A 62 8.67 -2.85 -2.28
C ARG A 62 9.99 -3.60 -2.11
N GLY A 63 10.40 -3.86 -0.86
CA GLY A 63 11.58 -4.67 -0.56
C GLY A 63 11.44 -6.10 -1.08
N PHE A 64 10.28 -6.73 -0.95
CA PHE A 64 10.04 -8.07 -1.47
C PHE A 64 10.13 -8.10 -3.01
N ILE A 65 9.61 -7.09 -3.69
CA ILE A 65 9.75 -6.95 -5.14
C ILE A 65 11.22 -6.75 -5.53
N ARG A 66 11.97 -5.96 -4.75
CA ARG A 66 13.41 -5.76 -4.96
C ARG A 66 14.18 -7.07 -4.86
N ASP A 67 13.81 -7.92 -3.92
CA ASP A 67 14.45 -9.24 -3.75
C ASP A 67 14.19 -10.16 -4.94
N ILE A 68 13.03 -10.03 -5.60
CA ILE A 68 12.68 -10.86 -6.76
C ILE A 68 13.28 -10.30 -8.05
N TYR A 69 13.19 -8.99 -8.28
CA TYR A 69 13.45 -8.36 -9.58
C TYR A 69 14.56 -7.32 -9.59
N GLY A 70 15.04 -6.89 -8.40
CA GLY A 70 16.03 -5.83 -8.31
C GLY A 70 15.40 -4.45 -8.16
N SER A 71 16.27 -3.45 -7.96
CA SER A 71 15.86 -2.09 -7.61
C SER A 71 15.11 -1.37 -8.73
N LEU A 72 15.47 -1.62 -10.00
CA LEU A 72 14.84 -0.94 -11.12
C LEU A 72 13.33 -1.20 -11.16
N VAL A 73 12.93 -2.46 -11.05
CA VAL A 73 11.51 -2.84 -11.03
C VAL A 73 10.85 -2.35 -9.74
N ALA A 74 11.50 -2.56 -8.60
CA ALA A 74 10.96 -2.17 -7.30
C ALA A 74 10.66 -0.67 -7.22
N ASP A 75 11.51 0.17 -7.81
CA ASP A 75 11.36 1.61 -7.77
C ASP A 75 10.26 2.12 -8.71
N GLN A 76 9.92 1.37 -9.75
CA GLN A 76 8.93 1.77 -10.75
C GLN A 76 7.55 1.15 -10.54
N ILE A 77 7.45 0.03 -9.84
CA ILE A 77 6.15 -0.58 -9.55
C ILE A 77 5.32 0.34 -8.64
N ARG A 78 4.02 0.40 -8.88
CA ARG A 78 3.12 1.23 -8.08
C ARG A 78 2.50 0.41 -6.96
N ILE A 79 2.58 0.92 -5.74
CA ILE A 79 2.00 0.30 -4.56
C ILE A 79 0.93 1.24 -4.01
N LEU A 80 -0.30 0.76 -3.96
CA LEU A 80 -1.46 1.52 -3.49
C LEU A 80 -1.87 1.06 -2.10
N TYR A 81 -2.27 2.03 -1.27
CA TYR A 81 -2.88 1.73 0.02
C TYR A 81 -4.39 1.63 -0.15
N GLY A 82 -4.94 0.47 0.21
CA GLY A 82 -6.37 0.16 0.07
C GLY A 82 -7.15 0.12 1.38
N GLY A 83 -6.59 0.65 2.45
CA GLY A 83 -7.30 0.80 3.71
C GLY A 83 -8.23 2.00 3.67
N SER A 84 -8.58 2.57 4.84
CA SER A 84 -9.45 3.72 4.90
C SER A 84 -8.74 4.97 4.40
N VAL A 85 -9.15 5.50 3.27
CA VAL A 85 -8.65 6.74 2.69
C VAL A 85 -9.77 7.76 2.68
N SER A 86 -9.49 8.95 3.21
CA SER A 86 -10.42 10.06 3.29
C SER A 86 -9.71 11.37 2.95
N ALA A 87 -10.49 12.44 2.81
CA ALA A 87 -9.92 13.77 2.64
C ALA A 87 -8.99 14.15 3.82
N ALA A 88 -9.30 13.66 5.02
CA ALA A 88 -8.52 13.98 6.22
C ALA A 88 -7.12 13.35 6.23
N ASN A 89 -6.94 12.15 5.66
CA ASN A 89 -5.67 11.43 5.73
C ASN A 89 -4.93 11.28 4.40
N ALA A 90 -5.55 11.68 3.28
CA ALA A 90 -4.97 11.47 1.96
C ALA A 90 -3.58 12.12 1.82
N SER A 91 -3.44 13.37 2.23
CA SER A 91 -2.15 14.08 2.16
C SER A 91 -1.05 13.36 2.91
N ALA A 92 -1.33 12.95 4.16
CA ALA A 92 -0.35 12.26 4.99
C ALA A 92 0.06 10.91 4.40
N LEU A 93 -0.89 10.18 3.82
CA LEU A 93 -0.62 8.88 3.20
C LEU A 93 0.16 9.02 1.90
N PHE A 94 -0.27 9.92 1.01
CA PHE A 94 0.25 9.97 -0.36
C PHE A 94 1.59 10.68 -0.48
N VAL A 95 2.06 11.37 0.57
CA VAL A 95 3.42 11.90 0.61
C VAL A 95 4.45 10.89 1.11
N GLN A 96 4.01 9.73 1.59
CA GLN A 96 4.93 8.69 2.05
C GLN A 96 5.73 8.11 0.87
N PRO A 97 7.02 7.78 1.06
CA PRO A 97 7.90 7.37 -0.04
C PRO A 97 7.46 6.09 -0.74
N ASP A 98 6.78 5.17 -0.07
CA ASP A 98 6.41 3.88 -0.64
C ASP A 98 4.91 3.72 -0.87
N ILE A 99 4.13 4.78 -0.70
CA ILE A 99 2.70 4.81 -1.03
C ILE A 99 2.51 5.66 -2.27
N ASP A 100 2.25 5.02 -3.41
CA ASP A 100 2.14 5.70 -4.69
C ASP A 100 0.72 6.20 -4.98
N GLY A 101 -0.26 5.76 -4.20
CA GLY A 101 -1.64 6.19 -4.36
C GLY A 101 -2.56 5.41 -3.46
N GLY A 102 -3.86 5.52 -3.68
CA GLY A 102 -4.88 4.87 -2.87
C GLY A 102 -5.91 4.15 -3.71
N LEU A 103 -6.49 3.12 -3.11
CA LEU A 103 -7.67 2.45 -3.62
C LEU A 103 -8.84 2.90 -2.76
N VAL A 104 -9.68 3.80 -3.28
CA VAL A 104 -10.69 4.49 -2.50
C VAL A 104 -12.05 3.82 -2.67
N GLY A 105 -12.65 3.41 -1.55
CA GLY A 105 -13.97 2.79 -1.52
C GLY A 105 -15.09 3.81 -1.27
N GLY A 106 -15.63 3.84 -0.05
CA GLY A 106 -16.81 4.64 0.30
C GLY A 106 -16.67 6.13 0.00
N ALA A 107 -15.50 6.72 0.22
CA ALA A 107 -15.28 8.14 -0.03
C ALA A 107 -15.36 8.49 -1.53
N SER A 108 -15.18 7.53 -2.44
CA SER A 108 -15.31 7.76 -3.89
C SER A 108 -16.74 8.14 -4.30
N LEU A 109 -17.71 7.83 -3.45
CA LEU A 109 -19.12 8.15 -3.68
C LEU A 109 -19.55 9.48 -3.07
N LYS A 110 -18.61 10.23 -2.47
CA LYS A 110 -18.87 11.48 -1.76
C LYS A 110 -18.14 12.64 -2.43
N PRO A 111 -18.63 13.88 -2.26
CA PRO A 111 -17.94 15.07 -2.81
C PRO A 111 -16.50 15.25 -2.34
N GLU A 112 -16.16 14.75 -1.14
CA GLU A 112 -14.79 14.83 -0.61
C GLU A 112 -13.76 14.09 -1.48
N PHE A 113 -14.21 13.22 -2.40
CA PHE A 113 -13.31 12.51 -3.30
C PHE A 113 -12.42 13.46 -4.10
N ALA A 114 -12.95 14.63 -4.49
CA ALA A 114 -12.17 15.65 -5.17
C ALA A 114 -10.98 16.13 -4.33
N GLN A 115 -11.15 16.20 -3.00
CA GLN A 115 -10.06 16.59 -2.08
C GLN A 115 -9.00 15.50 -1.99
N ILE A 116 -9.39 14.23 -2.08
CA ILE A 116 -8.44 13.10 -2.10
C ILE A 116 -7.61 13.16 -3.39
N VAL A 117 -8.25 13.33 -4.53
CA VAL A 117 -7.58 13.43 -5.84
C VAL A 117 -6.64 14.62 -5.90
N ASN A 118 -7.01 15.74 -5.29
CA ASN A 118 -6.27 16.99 -5.29
C ASN A 118 -5.52 17.23 -3.98
N TYR A 119 -5.04 16.18 -3.32
CA TYR A 119 -4.47 16.25 -1.97
C TYR A 119 -3.32 17.24 -1.83
N LEU A 120 -2.57 17.50 -2.90
CA LEU A 120 -1.45 18.47 -2.86
C LEU A 120 -1.90 19.92 -2.93
N LYS A 121 -3.12 20.20 -3.36
CA LYS A 121 -3.62 21.57 -3.48
C LYS A 121 -4.04 22.19 -2.16
N GLU A 122 -4.13 21.39 -1.11
CA GLU A 122 -4.57 21.84 0.21
C GLU A 122 -3.43 22.26 1.13
N GLU A 123 -2.20 22.17 0.66
CA GLU A 123 -1.02 22.60 1.42
C GLU A 123 -0.83 24.11 1.44
#